data_cda3504bf02776f6ad73fb751d2629c3
#
_entry.id   cda3504bf02776f6ad73fb751d2629c3
#
_cell.length_a   1.000
_cell.length_b   1.000
_cell.length_c   1.000
_cell.angle_alpha   90.00
_cell.angle_beta   90.00
_cell.angle_gamma   90.00
#
_symmetry.space_group_name_H-M   'P 1'
#
loop_
_entity.id
_entity.type
_entity.pdbx_description
1 polymer ?
#
loop_
_entity_poly.entity_id
_entity_poly.type
_entity_poly.pdbx_seq_one_letter_code
_entity_poly.pdbx_strand_id
1 'polypeptide(L)'
;MARSRVLLTSILVVTTLHVGFVRGQATHTIQLKLRSREETAVGSGYFHVVEQQVQWDLKRTALLICDMWDSNGCVPAIERSLEMPQRMNQVTRIARQRGATIIHAPSSVVDFYKDTPQRKRALNLPSAQNKPEGLDSWCHRLDDRDLDYPIEVKGCCCPTRCPPGSYQEITRQMAALEIHKDDVISASGSEIWNLFEHRGIDNLIIMGVHTNMCVLGRPFGIRNMVRFGKNVALMRDVTDTIYGPHAAPYVSHFTGTDLIVEHIERNWCP
;
A
#
# COMPACT_ATOMS: atom_id res chain seq x y z
N MET A 1 -29.75 -3.10 -91.45
CA MET A 1 -29.57 -2.13 -90.38
C MET A 1 -29.50 -2.92 -89.05
N ALA A 2 -28.34 -3.26 -88.55
CA ALA A 2 -28.14 -4.02 -87.35
C ALA A 2 -27.75 -3.06 -86.21
N ARG A 3 -28.55 -3.00 -85.13
CA ARG A 3 -28.25 -2.21 -83.96
C ARG A 3 -27.49 -3.06 -82.90
N SER A 4 -26.21 -2.72 -82.76
CA SER A 4 -25.34 -3.30 -81.67
C SER A 4 -25.75 -2.75 -80.32
N ARG A 5 -26.08 -3.62 -79.39
CA ARG A 5 -26.30 -3.26 -77.93
C ARG A 5 -25.00 -3.51 -77.18
N VAL A 6 -24.41 -2.46 -76.62
CA VAL A 6 -23.28 -2.53 -75.72
C VAL A 6 -23.84 -2.74 -74.27
N LEU A 7 -23.50 -3.89 -73.69
CA LEU A 7 -23.75 -4.14 -72.28
C LEU A 7 -22.59 -3.52 -71.48
N LEU A 8 -22.90 -2.51 -70.63
CA LEU A 8 -21.99 -2.02 -69.58
C LEU A 8 -22.13 -2.92 -68.38
N THR A 9 -21.09 -3.65 -68.02
CA THR A 9 -20.98 -4.41 -66.77
C THR A 9 -20.32 -3.51 -65.72
N SER A 10 -21.13 -3.08 -64.73
CA SER A 10 -20.65 -2.31 -63.58
C SER A 10 -19.99 -3.27 -62.58
N ILE A 11 -18.68 -3.15 -62.36
CA ILE A 11 -17.95 -3.86 -61.33
C ILE A 11 -18.07 -3.06 -60.03
N LEU A 12 -18.80 -3.63 -59.03
CA LEU A 12 -18.91 -3.09 -57.70
C LEU A 12 -17.69 -3.50 -56.87
N VAL A 13 -16.75 -2.60 -56.64
CA VAL A 13 -15.61 -2.82 -55.76
C VAL A 13 -16.05 -2.59 -54.33
N VAL A 14 -16.25 -3.68 -53.57
CA VAL A 14 -16.51 -3.64 -52.14
C VAL A 14 -15.18 -3.53 -51.38
N THR A 15 -14.79 -2.33 -50.96
CA THR A 15 -13.67 -2.11 -50.05
C THR A 15 -14.10 -2.43 -48.64
N THR A 16 -13.68 -3.57 -48.09
CA THR A 16 -13.81 -3.91 -46.69
C THR A 16 -12.82 -3.10 -45.87
N LEU A 17 -13.31 -2.09 -45.16
CA LEU A 17 -12.53 -1.39 -44.11
C LEU A 17 -12.28 -2.37 -42.94
N HIS A 18 -11.07 -2.88 -42.83
CA HIS A 18 -10.60 -3.57 -41.62
C HIS A 18 -10.29 -2.51 -40.56
N VAL A 19 -11.24 -2.27 -39.67
CA VAL A 19 -10.97 -1.53 -38.43
C VAL A 19 -10.15 -2.44 -37.52
N GLY A 20 -8.84 -2.31 -37.63
CA GLY A 20 -7.92 -2.96 -36.69
C GLY A 20 -8.14 -2.38 -35.30
N PHE A 21 -8.74 -3.16 -34.40
CA PHE A 21 -8.72 -2.84 -32.95
C PHE A 21 -7.26 -2.94 -32.49
N VAL A 22 -6.57 -1.81 -32.42
CA VAL A 22 -5.32 -1.71 -31.69
C VAL A 22 -5.66 -1.90 -30.20
N ARG A 23 -5.53 -3.12 -29.71
CA ARG A 23 -5.46 -3.37 -28.28
C ARG A 23 -4.26 -2.60 -27.76
N GLY A 24 -4.51 -1.42 -27.16
CA GLY A 24 -3.48 -0.69 -26.43
C GLY A 24 -2.86 -1.64 -25.41
N GLN A 25 -1.58 -1.94 -25.55
CA GLN A 25 -0.85 -2.68 -24.53
C GLN A 25 -0.98 -1.89 -23.23
N ALA A 26 -1.50 -2.52 -22.19
CA ALA A 26 -1.58 -1.91 -20.88
C ALA A 26 -0.15 -1.49 -20.47
N THR A 27 0.09 -0.19 -20.34
CA THR A 27 1.38 0.31 -19.90
C THR A 27 1.60 -0.16 -18.47
N HIS A 28 2.70 -0.86 -18.23
CA HIS A 28 3.07 -1.32 -16.87
C HIS A 28 3.59 -0.17 -15.98
N THR A 29 3.74 1.02 -16.53
CA THR A 29 4.23 2.21 -15.82
C THR A 29 3.09 3.05 -15.23
N ILE A 30 3.31 3.56 -14.02
CA ILE A 30 2.42 4.51 -13.36
C ILE A 30 3.17 5.80 -13.06
N GLN A 31 2.54 6.95 -13.31
CA GLN A 31 3.00 8.22 -12.81
C GLN A 31 2.45 8.42 -11.40
N LEU A 32 3.34 8.68 -10.45
CA LEU A 32 3.02 9.01 -9.08
C LEU A 32 3.43 10.43 -8.78
N LYS A 33 2.58 11.14 -8.05
CA LYS A 33 2.91 12.43 -7.45
C LYS A 33 3.27 12.16 -6.00
N LEU A 34 4.54 12.10 -5.71
CA LEU A 34 5.09 11.89 -4.38
C LEU A 34 5.21 13.22 -3.65
N ARG A 35 4.94 13.22 -2.36
CA ARG A 35 5.04 14.41 -1.50
C ARG A 35 5.99 14.12 -0.35
N SER A 36 7.03 14.92 -0.24
CA SER A 36 7.95 14.95 0.88
C SER A 36 7.98 16.33 1.52
N ARG A 37 8.73 16.49 2.60
CA ARG A 37 8.96 17.77 3.23
C ARG A 37 10.45 18.00 3.41
N GLU A 38 10.90 19.17 3.00
CA GLU A 38 12.28 19.60 3.13
C GLU A 38 12.38 20.83 4.03
N GLU A 39 13.48 20.90 4.78
CA GLU A 39 13.75 22.06 5.63
C GLU A 39 14.00 23.30 4.76
N THR A 40 13.41 24.44 5.13
CA THR A 40 13.56 25.71 4.38
C THR A 40 14.97 26.24 4.39
N ALA A 41 15.72 25.97 5.46
CA ALA A 41 17.16 26.20 5.61
C ALA A 41 17.67 25.20 6.66
N VAL A 42 18.89 24.73 6.51
CA VAL A 42 19.51 23.74 7.41
C VAL A 42 19.44 24.21 8.86
N GLY A 43 18.82 23.40 9.73
CA GLY A 43 18.66 23.68 11.16
C GLY A 43 17.58 24.72 11.50
N SER A 44 16.73 25.12 10.55
CA SER A 44 15.65 26.08 10.79
C SER A 44 14.47 25.49 11.57
N GLY A 45 14.26 24.19 11.50
CA GLY A 45 13.07 23.51 12.04
C GLY A 45 11.78 23.82 11.28
N TYR A 46 11.83 24.60 10.20
CA TYR A 46 10.69 24.92 9.34
C TYR A 46 10.75 24.11 8.06
N PHE A 47 9.64 23.46 7.70
CA PHE A 47 9.57 22.58 6.56
C PHE A 47 8.55 23.08 5.54
N HIS A 48 8.83 22.89 4.26
CA HIS A 48 7.90 23.11 3.16
C HIS A 48 7.62 21.81 2.41
N VAL A 49 6.49 21.76 1.75
CA VAL A 49 6.10 20.61 0.93
C VAL A 49 6.86 20.64 -0.38
N VAL A 50 7.44 19.51 -0.75
CA VAL A 50 8.04 19.25 -2.05
C VAL A 50 7.23 18.15 -2.75
N GLU A 51 6.78 18.45 -3.97
CA GLU A 51 6.07 17.50 -4.80
C GLU A 51 6.93 17.08 -5.98
N GLN A 52 7.10 15.79 -6.16
CA GLN A 52 7.87 15.23 -7.25
C GLN A 52 7.02 14.26 -8.07
N GLN A 53 7.06 14.39 -9.39
CA GLN A 53 6.49 13.37 -10.27
C GLN A 53 7.54 12.33 -10.58
N VAL A 54 7.20 11.06 -10.30
CA VAL A 54 8.05 9.91 -10.59
C VAL A 54 7.28 8.89 -11.44
N GLN A 55 8.02 8.11 -12.18
CA GLN A 55 7.46 7.02 -12.97
C GLN A 55 7.97 5.68 -12.43
N TRP A 56 7.06 4.83 -11.96
CA TRP A 56 7.39 3.49 -11.47
C TRP A 56 6.88 2.41 -12.42
N ASP A 57 7.68 1.36 -12.60
CA ASP A 57 7.24 0.13 -13.25
C ASP A 57 6.46 -0.72 -12.27
N LEU A 58 5.19 -0.97 -12.54
CA LEU A 58 4.32 -1.75 -11.67
C LEU A 58 4.74 -3.23 -11.55
N LYS A 59 5.47 -3.78 -12.52
CA LYS A 59 6.06 -5.12 -12.40
C LYS A 59 7.16 -5.18 -11.34
N ARG A 60 7.78 -4.05 -11.04
CA ARG A 60 8.81 -3.88 -9.99
C ARG A 60 8.24 -3.21 -8.75
N THR A 61 6.91 -3.17 -8.61
CA THR A 61 6.21 -2.47 -7.52
C THR A 61 5.30 -3.44 -6.78
N ALA A 62 5.38 -3.43 -5.44
CA ALA A 62 4.41 -4.07 -4.57
C ALA A 62 3.50 -3.01 -3.92
N LEU A 63 2.22 -3.35 -3.78
CA LEU A 63 1.28 -2.67 -2.89
C LEU A 63 1.04 -3.57 -1.67
N LEU A 64 1.34 -3.06 -0.49
CA LEU A 64 1.20 -3.81 0.76
C LEU A 64 0.09 -3.21 1.62
N ILE A 65 -0.87 -4.06 1.99
CA ILE A 65 -1.99 -3.74 2.87
C ILE A 65 -1.63 -4.24 4.28
N CYS A 66 -1.32 -3.28 5.17
CA CYS A 66 -0.87 -3.54 6.53
C CYS A 66 -2.04 -3.62 7.50
N ASP A 67 -2.15 -4.72 8.24
CA ASP A 67 -2.94 -4.90 9.46
C ASP A 67 -4.40 -4.40 9.41
N MET A 68 -5.05 -4.53 8.26
CA MET A 68 -6.47 -4.20 8.09
C MET A 68 -7.33 -5.33 8.68
N TRP A 69 -7.33 -5.44 10.01
CA TRP A 69 -8.01 -6.48 10.77
C TRP A 69 -9.52 -6.29 10.84
N ASP A 70 -10.24 -7.37 11.10
CA ASP A 70 -11.69 -7.37 11.36
C ASP A 70 -12.06 -6.80 12.73
N SER A 71 -11.08 -6.63 13.62
CA SER A 71 -11.22 -6.02 14.94
C SER A 71 -9.90 -5.38 15.42
N ASN A 72 -9.95 -4.59 16.45
CA ASN A 72 -8.82 -4.18 17.29
C ASN A 72 -9.32 -3.75 18.67
N GLY A 73 -8.42 -3.34 19.58
CA GLY A 73 -8.78 -2.95 20.94
C GLY A 73 -9.49 -1.58 21.08
N CYS A 74 -9.85 -0.93 19.96
CA CYS A 74 -10.45 0.40 19.97
C CYS A 74 -11.57 0.50 18.92
N VAL A 75 -12.82 0.61 19.38
CA VAL A 75 -14.01 0.64 18.52
C VAL A 75 -13.94 1.76 17.46
N PRO A 76 -13.69 3.04 17.81
CA PRO A 76 -13.61 4.11 16.81
C PRO A 76 -12.49 3.90 15.78
N ALA A 77 -11.40 3.21 16.14
CA ALA A 77 -10.34 2.91 15.18
C ALA A 77 -10.80 1.90 14.12
N ILE A 78 -11.58 0.87 14.53
CA ILE A 78 -12.19 -0.07 13.58
C ILE A 78 -13.21 0.63 12.70
N GLU A 79 -14.07 1.48 13.24
CA GLU A 79 -15.06 2.22 12.46
C GLU A 79 -14.40 3.02 11.33
N ARG A 80 -13.33 3.77 11.63
CA ARG A 80 -12.57 4.51 10.60
C ARG A 80 -11.85 3.58 9.62
N SER A 81 -11.33 2.46 10.11
CA SER A 81 -10.68 1.47 9.23
C SER A 81 -11.65 0.87 8.21
N LEU A 82 -12.94 0.75 8.56
CA LEU A 82 -13.97 0.22 7.66
C LEU A 82 -14.31 1.16 6.48
N GLU A 83 -13.89 2.41 6.53
CA GLU A 83 -14.09 3.37 5.42
C GLU A 83 -13.07 3.18 4.27
N MET A 84 -11.91 2.57 4.55
CA MET A 84 -10.80 2.47 3.59
C MET A 84 -10.89 1.34 2.55
N PRO A 85 -11.52 0.17 2.80
CA PRO A 85 -11.49 -0.98 1.90
C PRO A 85 -11.98 -0.69 0.49
N GLN A 86 -13.00 0.14 0.33
CA GLN A 86 -13.52 0.47 -1.00
C GLN A 86 -12.44 1.13 -1.87
N ARG A 87 -11.72 2.11 -1.32
CA ARG A 87 -10.63 2.80 -2.01
C ARG A 87 -9.43 1.87 -2.24
N MET A 88 -9.05 1.08 -1.23
CA MET A 88 -7.98 0.08 -1.36
C MET A 88 -8.26 -0.92 -2.47
N ASN A 89 -9.49 -1.46 -2.56
CA ASN A 89 -9.90 -2.39 -3.60
C ASN A 89 -9.82 -1.78 -5.00
N GLN A 90 -10.23 -0.50 -5.16
CA GLN A 90 -10.10 0.21 -6.44
C GLN A 90 -8.65 0.30 -6.89
N VAL A 91 -7.76 0.74 -5.98
CA VAL A 91 -6.34 0.91 -6.27
C VAL A 91 -5.66 -0.42 -6.56
N THR A 92 -5.85 -1.42 -5.70
CA THR A 92 -5.22 -2.74 -5.89
C THR A 92 -5.70 -3.44 -7.14
N ARG A 93 -6.97 -3.28 -7.52
CA ARG A 93 -7.52 -3.83 -8.78
C ARG A 93 -6.80 -3.24 -9.99
N ILE A 94 -6.65 -1.92 -10.05
CA ILE A 94 -5.96 -1.23 -11.14
C ILE A 94 -4.47 -1.60 -11.17
N ALA A 95 -3.81 -1.59 -10.03
CA ALA A 95 -2.39 -1.93 -9.91
C ALA A 95 -2.12 -3.37 -10.36
N ARG A 96 -2.95 -4.32 -9.93
CA ARG A 96 -2.89 -5.74 -10.30
C ARG A 96 -3.03 -5.94 -11.81
N GLN A 97 -3.99 -5.26 -12.45
CA GLN A 97 -4.19 -5.33 -13.90
C GLN A 97 -2.97 -4.84 -14.69
N ARG A 98 -2.14 -3.98 -14.08
CA ARG A 98 -0.92 -3.45 -14.67
C ARG A 98 0.35 -4.19 -14.25
N GLY A 99 0.21 -5.28 -13.49
CA GLY A 99 1.31 -6.18 -13.13
C GLY A 99 1.93 -5.98 -11.76
N ALA A 100 1.38 -5.11 -10.91
CA ALA A 100 1.86 -4.95 -9.54
C ALA A 100 1.60 -6.20 -8.68
N THR A 101 2.49 -6.43 -7.72
CA THR A 101 2.30 -7.46 -6.70
C THR A 101 1.47 -6.89 -5.56
N ILE A 102 0.38 -7.58 -5.20
CA ILE A 102 -0.42 -7.20 -4.04
C ILE A 102 -0.11 -8.13 -2.87
N ILE A 103 0.18 -7.55 -1.71
CA ILE A 103 0.52 -8.24 -0.48
C ILE A 103 -0.48 -7.86 0.60
N HIS A 104 -1.14 -8.86 1.17
CA HIS A 104 -1.96 -8.71 2.36
C HIS A 104 -1.13 -9.15 3.56
N ALA A 105 -0.95 -8.24 4.53
CA ALA A 105 -0.12 -8.47 5.70
C ALA A 105 -0.94 -8.35 7.00
N PRO A 106 -1.89 -9.28 7.25
CA PRO A 106 -2.68 -9.29 8.49
C PRO A 106 -1.88 -9.95 9.60
N SER A 107 -0.95 -9.20 10.20
CA SER A 107 -0.07 -9.70 11.26
C SER A 107 -0.86 -10.35 12.39
N SER A 108 -0.27 -11.32 13.05
CA SER A 108 -0.84 -12.12 14.15
C SER A 108 -1.97 -13.08 13.75
N VAL A 109 -2.60 -12.93 12.58
CA VAL A 109 -3.70 -13.78 12.12
C VAL A 109 -3.45 -14.41 10.73
N VAL A 110 -2.19 -14.46 10.31
CA VAL A 110 -1.79 -15.07 9.03
C VAL A 110 -2.18 -16.56 8.97
N ASP A 111 -2.20 -17.25 10.10
CA ASP A 111 -2.56 -18.66 10.19
C ASP A 111 -4.00 -18.95 9.80
N PHE A 112 -4.90 -17.97 9.88
CA PHE A 112 -6.25 -18.10 9.33
C PHE A 112 -6.21 -18.44 7.82
N TYR A 113 -5.17 -18.04 7.12
CA TYR A 113 -4.98 -18.22 5.67
C TYR A 113 -4.09 -19.40 5.30
N LYS A 114 -3.63 -20.24 6.25
CA LYS A 114 -2.62 -21.28 6.06
C LYS A 114 -2.86 -22.19 4.85
N ASP A 115 -4.11 -22.49 4.55
CA ASP A 115 -4.49 -23.42 3.48
C ASP A 115 -4.77 -22.72 2.14
N THR A 116 -4.77 -21.39 2.11
CA THR A 116 -5.06 -20.63 0.90
C THR A 116 -3.89 -20.63 -0.09
N PRO A 117 -4.15 -20.55 -1.41
CA PRO A 117 -3.11 -20.45 -2.42
C PRO A 117 -2.21 -19.21 -2.22
N GLN A 118 -2.78 -18.12 -1.75
CA GLN A 118 -2.08 -16.86 -1.51
C GLN A 118 -1.03 -16.99 -0.40
N ARG A 119 -1.36 -17.69 0.69
CA ARG A 119 -0.43 -17.98 1.78
C ARG A 119 0.65 -18.97 1.35
N LYS A 120 0.24 -20.06 0.70
CA LYS A 120 1.17 -21.07 0.16
C LYS A 120 2.16 -20.47 -0.82
N ARG A 121 1.76 -19.46 -1.61
CA ARG A 121 2.67 -18.74 -2.50
C ARG A 121 3.80 -18.06 -1.76
N ALA A 122 3.54 -17.41 -0.63
CA ALA A 122 4.58 -16.81 0.19
C ALA A 122 5.55 -17.87 0.76
N LEU A 123 5.01 -18.96 1.29
CA LEU A 123 5.77 -20.04 1.91
C LEU A 123 6.68 -20.80 0.93
N ASN A 124 6.26 -20.95 -0.32
CA ASN A 124 6.96 -21.73 -1.34
C ASN A 124 8.04 -20.94 -2.11
N LEU A 125 8.27 -19.67 -1.77
CA LEU A 125 9.32 -18.88 -2.40
C LEU A 125 10.70 -19.35 -1.96
N PRO A 126 11.67 -19.39 -2.88
CA PRO A 126 13.06 -19.66 -2.50
C PRO A 126 13.58 -18.58 -1.56
N SER A 127 14.43 -19.00 -0.62
CA SER A 127 15.08 -18.04 0.30
C SER A 127 16.05 -17.14 -0.46
N ALA A 128 15.90 -15.83 -0.29
CA ALA A 128 16.83 -14.86 -0.85
C ALA A 128 18.23 -15.03 -0.23
N GLN A 129 19.27 -14.85 -1.06
CA GLN A 129 20.65 -14.98 -0.63
C GLN A 129 21.11 -13.78 0.21
N ASN A 130 20.63 -12.57 -0.12
CA ASN A 130 21.06 -11.32 0.47
C ASN A 130 19.96 -10.75 1.38
N LYS A 131 19.75 -11.38 2.53
CA LYS A 131 18.79 -10.88 3.52
C LYS A 131 19.44 -9.86 4.44
N PRO A 132 18.84 -8.65 4.60
CA PRO A 132 19.28 -7.71 5.59
C PRO A 132 19.19 -8.27 7.01
N GLU A 133 20.10 -7.84 7.88
CA GLU A 133 20.03 -8.14 9.31
C GLU A 133 18.80 -7.48 9.95
N GLY A 134 18.15 -8.17 10.88
CA GLY A 134 16.97 -7.68 11.58
C GLY A 134 15.67 -7.68 10.75
N LEU A 135 15.66 -8.38 9.62
CA LEU A 135 14.56 -8.39 8.66
C LEU A 135 13.19 -8.80 9.25
N ASP A 136 13.19 -9.71 10.24
CA ASP A 136 11.96 -10.15 10.92
C ASP A 136 11.70 -9.41 12.24
N SER A 137 12.47 -8.37 12.53
CA SER A 137 12.35 -7.60 13.77
C SER A 137 11.45 -6.38 13.58
N TRP A 138 10.70 -6.07 14.64
CA TRP A 138 10.02 -4.78 14.74
C TRP A 138 11.05 -3.65 14.78
N CYS A 139 10.90 -2.63 13.92
CA CYS A 139 11.73 -1.45 13.96
C CYS A 139 11.09 -0.39 14.88
N HIS A 140 11.69 -0.23 16.07
CA HIS A 140 11.32 0.83 17.01
C HIS A 140 11.70 2.21 16.46
N ARG A 141 11.37 3.26 17.19
CA ARG A 141 11.81 4.63 16.89
C ARG A 141 13.33 4.69 16.87
N LEU A 142 13.87 5.42 15.92
CA LEU A 142 15.31 5.65 15.78
C LEU A 142 15.64 7.07 16.21
N ASP A 143 16.66 7.21 17.07
CA ASP A 143 17.01 8.50 17.68
C ASP A 143 17.47 9.56 16.65
N ASP A 144 17.98 9.14 15.50
CA ASP A 144 18.41 10.04 14.44
C ASP A 144 17.27 10.53 13.52
N ARG A 145 16.14 9.82 13.47
CA ARG A 145 15.02 10.10 12.57
C ARG A 145 13.67 10.32 13.25
N ASP A 146 13.48 9.82 14.45
CA ASP A 146 12.20 9.86 15.18
C ASP A 146 12.30 10.70 16.47
N LEU A 147 13.29 11.58 16.61
CA LEU A 147 13.49 12.45 17.79
C LEU A 147 12.20 13.23 18.13
N ASP A 148 11.64 13.90 17.10
CA ASP A 148 10.45 14.75 17.26
C ASP A 148 9.18 14.00 16.89
N TYR A 149 8.97 12.81 17.47
CA TYR A 149 7.78 12.03 17.19
C TYR A 149 6.52 12.75 17.69
N PRO A 150 5.58 13.12 16.80
CA PRO A 150 4.66 14.23 17.06
C PRO A 150 3.48 13.87 17.97
N ILE A 151 3.22 12.60 18.22
CA ILE A 151 2.07 12.16 19.02
C ILE A 151 2.46 11.07 20.04
N GLU A 152 1.79 11.05 21.16
CA GLU A 152 1.87 9.93 22.09
C GLU A 152 0.99 8.76 21.63
N VAL A 153 1.51 7.52 21.74
CA VAL A 153 0.77 6.29 21.48
C VAL A 153 0.31 5.70 22.79
N LYS A 154 -0.96 5.87 23.12
CA LYS A 154 -1.58 5.34 24.34
C LYS A 154 -2.55 4.17 24.09
N GLY A 155 -2.56 3.62 22.86
CA GLY A 155 -3.45 2.52 22.47
C GLY A 155 -4.86 3.01 22.11
N CYS A 156 -5.85 2.80 22.94
CA CYS A 156 -7.22 3.22 22.65
C CYS A 156 -7.33 4.74 22.43
N CYS A 157 -8.00 5.16 21.35
CA CYS A 157 -8.20 6.56 20.99
C CYS A 157 -9.49 7.18 21.57
N CYS A 158 -10.18 6.47 22.47
CA CYS A 158 -11.39 6.96 23.12
C CYS A 158 -11.05 7.94 24.26
N PRO A 159 -11.89 8.97 24.53
CA PRO A 159 -11.74 9.86 25.67
C PRO A 159 -11.77 9.11 27.02
N THR A 160 -12.63 8.10 27.09
CA THR A 160 -12.65 7.09 28.16
C THR A 160 -12.31 5.75 27.56
N ARG A 161 -11.63 4.89 28.32
CA ARG A 161 -11.32 3.54 27.85
C ARG A 161 -12.58 2.84 27.34
N CYS A 162 -12.49 2.15 26.21
CA CYS A 162 -13.59 1.36 25.69
C CYS A 162 -14.17 0.44 26.78
N PRO A 163 -15.51 0.31 26.90
CA PRO A 163 -16.12 -0.53 27.90
C PRO A 163 -15.60 -1.97 27.88
N PRO A 164 -15.54 -2.66 29.01
CA PRO A 164 -15.25 -4.09 29.02
C PRO A 164 -16.19 -4.83 28.07
N GLY A 165 -15.64 -5.73 27.24
CA GLY A 165 -16.41 -6.48 26.23
C GLY A 165 -16.56 -5.78 24.87
N SER A 166 -16.11 -4.51 24.74
CA SER A 166 -16.01 -3.86 23.42
C SER A 166 -14.90 -4.45 22.55
N TYR A 167 -13.93 -5.10 23.17
CA TYR A 167 -12.86 -5.78 22.48
C TYR A 167 -13.39 -7.08 21.89
N GLN A 168 -13.28 -7.21 20.58
CA GLN A 168 -13.46 -8.48 19.87
C GLN A 168 -12.09 -8.98 19.46
N GLU A 169 -11.88 -10.27 19.55
CA GLU A 169 -10.64 -10.90 19.12
C GLU A 169 -10.42 -10.65 17.64
N ILE A 170 -9.19 -10.34 17.28
CA ILE A 170 -8.76 -10.24 15.89
C ILE A 170 -8.71 -11.67 15.32
N THR A 171 -9.48 -11.95 14.29
CA THR A 171 -9.54 -13.30 13.71
C THR A 171 -8.96 -13.38 12.30
N ARG A 172 -9.04 -12.31 11.54
CA ARG A 172 -8.60 -12.26 10.14
C ARG A 172 -8.48 -10.81 9.65
N GLN A 173 -8.08 -10.65 8.40
CA GLN A 173 -8.26 -9.39 7.68
C GLN A 173 -9.76 -9.12 7.48
N MET A 174 -10.18 -7.85 7.54
CA MET A 174 -11.58 -7.49 7.31
C MET A 174 -12.10 -7.99 5.96
N ALA A 175 -13.31 -8.56 5.98
CA ALA A 175 -13.91 -9.23 4.81
C ALA A 175 -14.22 -8.28 3.64
N ALA A 176 -14.27 -6.96 3.90
CA ALA A 176 -14.49 -5.96 2.87
C ALA A 176 -13.28 -5.78 1.92
N LEU A 177 -12.10 -6.27 2.27
CA LEU A 177 -10.92 -6.27 1.39
C LEU A 177 -10.91 -7.49 0.48
N GLU A 178 -10.82 -7.24 -0.81
CA GLU A 178 -10.74 -8.27 -1.85
C GLU A 178 -9.35 -8.90 -1.88
N ILE A 179 -9.29 -10.21 -1.66
CA ILE A 179 -8.08 -11.01 -1.86
C ILE A 179 -8.22 -11.76 -3.18
N HIS A 180 -7.38 -11.42 -4.15
CA HIS A 180 -7.41 -12.05 -5.47
C HIS A 180 -6.56 -13.33 -5.49
N LYS A 181 -6.84 -14.21 -6.47
CA LYS A 181 -6.13 -15.49 -6.62
C LYS A 181 -4.60 -15.35 -6.75
N ASP A 182 -4.11 -14.24 -7.33
CA ASP A 182 -2.69 -14.01 -7.60
C ASP A 182 -1.98 -13.17 -6.52
N ASP A 183 -2.71 -12.72 -5.49
CA ASP A 183 -2.16 -11.98 -4.37
C ASP A 183 -1.29 -12.87 -3.48
N VAL A 184 -0.57 -12.24 -2.57
CA VAL A 184 0.29 -12.91 -1.58
C VAL A 184 -0.20 -12.54 -0.17
N ILE A 185 -0.20 -13.50 0.74
CA ILE A 185 -0.49 -13.27 2.16
C ILE A 185 0.75 -13.62 2.98
N SER A 186 1.34 -12.62 3.61
CA SER A 186 2.46 -12.78 4.54
C SER A 186 2.60 -11.57 5.44
N ALA A 187 3.03 -11.81 6.69
CA ALA A 187 3.42 -10.78 7.64
C ALA A 187 4.84 -10.99 8.17
N SER A 188 5.63 -11.84 7.52
CA SER A 188 7.05 -12.04 7.81
C SER A 188 7.90 -11.16 6.90
N GLY A 189 8.86 -10.46 7.49
CA GLY A 189 9.84 -9.68 6.73
C GLY A 189 10.65 -10.56 5.78
N SER A 190 11.08 -11.72 6.24
CA SER A 190 11.84 -12.68 5.44
C SER A 190 11.06 -13.21 4.24
N GLU A 191 9.78 -13.55 4.41
CA GLU A 191 8.95 -14.03 3.30
C GLU A 191 8.67 -12.93 2.27
N ILE A 192 8.39 -11.70 2.74
CA ILE A 192 8.17 -10.54 1.87
C ILE A 192 9.47 -10.17 1.15
N TRP A 193 10.62 -10.25 1.81
CA TRP A 193 11.92 -10.03 1.18
C TRP A 193 12.22 -11.08 0.11
N ASN A 194 11.95 -12.37 0.39
CA ASN A 194 12.06 -13.43 -0.61
C ASN A 194 11.22 -13.14 -1.85
N LEU A 195 9.99 -12.64 -1.63
CA LEU A 195 9.10 -12.24 -2.72
C LEU A 195 9.67 -11.08 -3.54
N PHE A 196 10.25 -10.08 -2.86
CA PHE A 196 10.85 -8.91 -3.52
C PHE A 196 12.03 -9.33 -4.39
N GLU A 197 12.95 -10.12 -3.86
CA GLU A 197 14.11 -10.61 -4.62
C GLU A 197 13.69 -11.52 -5.78
N HIS A 198 12.75 -12.44 -5.56
CA HIS A 198 12.27 -13.36 -6.59
C HIS A 198 11.57 -12.64 -7.76
N ARG A 199 10.86 -11.55 -7.49
CA ARG A 199 10.11 -10.78 -8.51
C ARG A 199 10.82 -9.52 -8.98
N GLY A 200 12.00 -9.21 -8.45
CA GLY A 200 12.74 -7.98 -8.76
C GLY A 200 11.99 -6.72 -8.33
N ILE A 201 11.38 -6.73 -7.14
CA ILE A 201 10.60 -5.59 -6.61
C ILE A 201 11.53 -4.63 -5.91
N ASP A 202 11.58 -3.40 -6.37
CA ASP A 202 12.34 -2.31 -5.78
C ASP A 202 11.43 -1.27 -5.10
N ASN A 203 10.18 -1.20 -5.54
CA ASN A 203 9.25 -0.16 -5.11
C ASN A 203 8.15 -0.76 -4.23
N LEU A 204 7.84 -0.10 -3.11
CA LEU A 204 6.79 -0.47 -2.18
C LEU A 204 5.84 0.70 -1.95
N ILE A 205 4.57 0.50 -2.24
CA ILE A 205 3.49 1.40 -1.78
C ILE A 205 2.83 0.71 -0.59
N ILE A 206 2.87 1.35 0.57
CA ILE A 206 2.27 0.83 1.80
C ILE A 206 1.00 1.59 2.16
N MET A 207 -0.02 0.86 2.61
CA MET A 207 -1.31 1.38 3.06
C MET A 207 -1.81 0.55 4.25
N GLY A 208 -2.82 1.03 4.98
CA GLY A 208 -3.43 0.30 6.10
C GLY A 208 -3.14 0.92 7.47
N VAL A 209 -3.18 0.13 8.53
CA VAL A 209 -3.18 0.63 9.91
C VAL A 209 -2.18 -0.10 10.82
N HIS A 210 -1.81 0.52 11.93
CA HIS A 210 -1.96 1.96 12.17
C HIS A 210 -0.70 2.68 11.75
N THR A 211 -0.84 3.86 11.13
CA THR A 211 0.26 4.64 10.55
C THR A 211 1.40 4.86 11.55
N ASN A 212 1.06 5.24 12.76
CA ASN A 212 2.00 5.53 13.86
C ASN A 212 2.55 4.27 14.56
N MET A 213 2.18 3.08 14.14
CA MET A 213 2.62 1.82 14.74
C MET A 213 3.05 0.81 13.66
N CYS A 214 2.14 -0.03 13.21
CA CYS A 214 2.40 -1.18 12.34
C CYS A 214 2.96 -0.75 10.98
N VAL A 215 2.39 0.28 10.36
CA VAL A 215 2.83 0.81 9.05
C VAL A 215 4.27 1.29 9.11
N LEU A 216 4.69 1.93 10.21
CA LEU A 216 6.07 2.35 10.41
C LEU A 216 6.98 1.22 10.89
N GLY A 217 6.53 0.39 11.84
CA GLY A 217 7.43 -0.44 12.66
C GLY A 217 7.45 -1.93 12.35
N ARG A 218 6.49 -2.48 11.60
CA ARG A 218 6.49 -3.93 11.27
C ARG A 218 7.76 -4.33 10.50
N PRO A 219 8.13 -5.62 10.49
CA PRO A 219 9.25 -6.12 9.69
C PRO A 219 9.24 -5.66 8.24
N PHE A 220 8.05 -5.53 7.67
CA PHE A 220 7.79 -5.03 6.32
C PHE A 220 7.35 -3.54 6.29
N GLY A 221 7.41 -2.86 7.43
CA GLY A 221 7.00 -1.46 7.57
C GLY A 221 8.01 -0.47 6.96
N ILE A 222 7.60 0.80 6.91
CA ILE A 222 8.35 1.88 6.27
C ILE A 222 9.80 1.93 6.75
N ARG A 223 10.03 1.94 8.07
CA ARG A 223 11.38 2.08 8.65
C ARG A 223 12.34 1.01 8.14
N ASN A 224 11.91 -0.24 8.18
CA ASN A 224 12.74 -1.36 7.73
C ASN A 224 12.96 -1.31 6.21
N MET A 225 11.91 -1.14 5.42
CA MET A 225 12.02 -1.17 3.96
C MET A 225 12.86 -0.03 3.41
N VAL A 226 12.77 1.18 3.99
CA VAL A 226 13.64 2.31 3.64
C VAL A 226 15.11 2.01 4.01
N ARG A 227 15.37 1.48 5.22
CA ARG A 227 16.73 1.10 5.66
C ARG A 227 17.34 0.00 4.81
N PHE A 228 16.53 -0.89 4.28
CA PHE A 228 16.95 -1.98 3.40
C PHE A 228 17.03 -1.55 1.92
N GLY A 229 16.90 -0.24 1.64
CA GLY A 229 17.14 0.32 0.32
C GLY A 229 15.99 0.16 -0.68
N LYS A 230 14.78 -0.13 -0.23
CA LYS A 230 13.61 -0.10 -1.11
C LYS A 230 13.10 1.33 -1.29
N ASN A 231 12.57 1.64 -2.47
CA ASN A 231 11.82 2.87 -2.70
C ASN A 231 10.43 2.72 -2.07
N VAL A 232 10.17 3.45 -1.00
CA VAL A 232 8.90 3.33 -0.26
C VAL A 232 8.07 4.59 -0.46
N ALA A 233 6.76 4.43 -0.61
CA ALA A 233 5.79 5.51 -0.58
C ALA A 233 4.60 5.14 0.31
N LEU A 234 4.13 6.08 1.12
CA LEU A 234 2.92 5.93 1.91
C LEU A 234 1.70 6.37 1.09
N MET A 235 0.69 5.49 0.98
CA MET A 235 -0.59 5.90 0.42
C MET A 235 -1.46 6.53 1.50
N ARG A 236 -1.32 7.84 1.68
CA ARG A 236 -1.84 8.60 2.82
C ARG A 236 -3.36 8.75 2.90
N ASP A 237 -4.08 8.55 1.79
CA ASP A 237 -5.55 8.61 1.75
C ASP A 237 -6.23 7.29 2.19
N VAL A 238 -5.43 6.25 2.49
CA VAL A 238 -5.91 4.95 2.99
C VAL A 238 -5.03 4.43 4.13
N THR A 239 -4.77 5.30 5.10
CA THR A 239 -4.07 4.99 6.35
C THR A 239 -4.71 5.77 7.50
N ASP A 240 -4.61 5.25 8.72
CA ASP A 240 -5.15 5.87 9.92
C ASP A 240 -4.25 5.61 11.13
N THR A 241 -4.16 6.58 12.04
CA THR A 241 -3.39 6.42 13.28
C THR A 241 -4.23 5.81 14.39
N ILE A 242 -3.58 5.23 15.40
CA ILE A 242 -4.22 5.00 16.68
C ILE A 242 -3.86 6.15 17.62
N TYR A 243 -4.71 7.15 17.67
CA TYR A 243 -4.51 8.38 18.40
C TYR A 243 -5.85 8.98 18.83
N GLY A 244 -5.90 9.61 19.97
CA GLY A 244 -7.07 10.33 20.49
C GLY A 244 -6.71 11.67 21.11
N PRO A 245 -7.63 12.65 21.08
CA PRO A 245 -7.39 14.05 21.49
C PRO A 245 -7.07 14.23 22.98
N HIS A 246 -7.19 13.19 23.80
CA HIS A 246 -6.81 13.16 25.21
C HIS A 246 -5.34 12.81 25.46
N ALA A 247 -4.60 12.53 24.39
CA ALA A 247 -3.15 12.31 24.42
C ALA A 247 -2.42 13.49 23.80
N ALA A 248 -1.17 13.74 24.23
CA ALA A 248 -0.37 14.80 23.61
C ALA A 248 -0.22 14.56 22.08
N PRO A 249 -0.29 15.61 21.27
CA PRO A 249 -0.34 17.03 21.58
C PRO A 249 -1.76 17.62 21.76
N TYR A 250 -2.76 16.83 22.09
CA TYR A 250 -4.14 17.26 22.41
C TYR A 250 -4.88 17.91 21.23
N VAL A 251 -4.63 17.42 20.03
CA VAL A 251 -5.28 17.86 18.79
C VAL A 251 -6.38 16.89 18.37
N SER A 252 -7.14 17.22 17.32
CA SER A 252 -8.13 16.28 16.78
C SER A 252 -7.45 15.00 16.26
N HIS A 253 -8.22 13.91 16.19
CA HIS A 253 -7.71 12.64 15.64
C HIS A 253 -7.10 12.84 14.24
N PHE A 254 -7.80 13.57 13.36
CA PHE A 254 -7.34 13.81 11.99
C PHE A 254 -6.06 14.66 11.96
N THR A 255 -5.98 15.70 12.79
CA THR A 255 -4.73 16.46 12.93
C THR A 255 -3.58 15.59 13.45
N GLY A 256 -3.85 14.67 14.38
CA GLY A 256 -2.84 13.71 14.85
C GLY A 256 -2.36 12.78 13.73
N THR A 257 -3.26 12.35 12.84
CA THR A 257 -2.89 11.56 11.67
C THR A 257 -2.05 12.37 10.69
N ASP A 258 -2.44 13.63 10.42
CA ASP A 258 -1.68 14.54 9.57
C ASP A 258 -0.26 14.77 10.12
N LEU A 259 -0.10 14.94 11.43
CA LEU A 259 1.21 15.11 12.06
C LEU A 259 2.12 13.88 11.86
N ILE A 260 1.57 12.66 11.90
CA ILE A 260 2.34 11.45 11.61
C ILE A 260 2.70 11.35 10.14
N VAL A 261 1.78 11.70 9.23
CA VAL A 261 2.06 11.75 7.79
C VAL A 261 3.17 12.76 7.52
N GLU A 262 3.12 13.95 8.12
CA GLU A 262 4.18 14.96 8.02
C GLU A 262 5.52 14.47 8.56
N HIS A 263 5.52 13.75 9.68
CA HIS A 263 6.72 13.15 10.24
C HIS A 263 7.33 12.11 9.27
N ILE A 264 6.49 11.28 8.63
CA ILE A 264 6.94 10.31 7.64
C ILE A 264 7.52 11.02 6.41
N GLU A 265 6.85 12.05 5.90
CA GLU A 265 7.30 12.83 4.74
C GLU A 265 8.62 13.58 4.98
N ARG A 266 8.93 13.94 6.23
CA ARG A 266 10.21 14.58 6.61
C ARG A 266 11.35 13.59 6.75
N ASN A 267 11.07 12.43 7.35
CA ASN A 267 12.13 11.60 7.92
C ASN A 267 12.30 10.24 7.20
N TRP A 268 11.27 9.78 6.48
CA TRP A 268 11.26 8.40 6.00
C TRP A 268 10.98 8.27 4.49
N CYS A 269 9.83 8.68 4.02
CA CYS A 269 9.41 8.50 2.62
C CYS A 269 8.25 9.42 2.26
N PRO A 270 8.05 9.67 0.97
CA PRO A 270 6.87 10.39 0.48
C PRO A 270 5.57 9.60 0.66
#